data_b7748f66c882212ce4dcf3496e767439
#
_entry.id   b7748f66c882212ce4dcf3496e767439
#
_cell.length_a   1.000
_cell.length_b   1.000
_cell.length_c   1.000
_cell.angle_alpha   90.00
_cell.angle_beta   90.00
_cell.angle_gamma   90.00
#
_symmetry.space_group_name_H-M   'P 1'
#
loop_
_entity.id
_entity.type
_entity.pdbx_description
1 polymer ?
#
loop_
_entity_poly.entity_id
_entity_poly.type
_entity_poly.pdbx_seq_one_letter_code
_entity_poly.pdbx_strand_id
1 'polypeptide(L)'
;YERIPLAEETRFIATMNYGYAGTRELNEALTSRFAVIQMPTITEENLEKLLRVQFADLTDKYVHQFALLFLDLQKKCDSAEISTKALDLRGMLDALRLMRRGVAAGPALDMGITNKAFDSYEQGLIRDVIAARIPAKLDAARLFA
;
A
#
# COMPACT_ATOMS: atom_id res chain seq x y z
N TYR A 1 -20.08 19.40 29.74
CA TYR A 1 -19.25 18.24 29.40
C TYR A 1 -19.28 17.25 30.54
N GLU A 2 -19.69 16.02 30.28
CA GLU A 2 -19.66 14.93 31.24
C GLU A 2 -18.22 14.36 31.35
N ARG A 3 -17.71 14.20 32.54
CA ARG A 3 -16.40 13.59 32.78
C ARG A 3 -16.56 12.10 32.89
N ILE A 4 -15.90 11.37 32.01
CA ILE A 4 -15.85 9.91 32.03
C ILE A 4 -14.63 9.49 32.87
N PRO A 5 -14.81 8.77 33.98
CA PRO A 5 -13.67 8.24 34.73
C PRO A 5 -12.97 7.14 33.91
N LEU A 6 -11.67 7.21 33.84
CA LEU A 6 -10.84 6.21 33.18
C LEU A 6 -10.22 5.28 34.22
N ALA A 7 -10.08 4.00 33.88
CA ALA A 7 -9.31 3.08 34.70
C ALA A 7 -7.83 3.48 34.71
N GLU A 8 -7.13 3.20 35.80
CA GLU A 8 -5.72 3.58 35.97
C GLU A 8 -4.79 3.00 34.90
N GLU A 9 -5.13 1.80 34.42
CA GLU A 9 -4.38 1.09 33.37
C GLU A 9 -4.71 1.56 31.96
N THR A 10 -5.63 2.50 31.77
CA THR A 10 -6.01 3.00 30.44
C THR A 10 -4.79 3.62 29.72
N ARG A 11 -4.57 3.20 28.49
CA ARG A 11 -3.54 3.74 27.60
C ARG A 11 -4.17 4.18 26.29
N PHE A 12 -3.70 5.28 25.74
CA PHE A 12 -4.15 5.81 24.44
C PHE A 12 -3.09 5.54 23.41
N ILE A 13 -3.50 4.86 22.33
CA ILE A 13 -2.65 4.63 21.15
C ILE A 13 -3.36 5.29 19.97
N ALA A 14 -2.66 6.17 19.27
CA ALA A 14 -3.15 6.83 18.09
C ALA A 14 -2.23 6.54 16.90
N THR A 15 -2.80 6.44 15.71
CA THR A 15 -2.05 6.31 14.46
C THR A 15 -2.39 7.49 13.55
N MET A 16 -1.40 7.96 12.80
CA MET A 16 -1.59 9.02 11.83
C MET A 16 -0.73 8.78 10.59
N ASN A 17 -1.20 9.25 9.45
CA ASN A 17 -0.38 9.33 8.25
C ASN A 17 0.36 10.68 8.25
N TYR A 18 1.68 10.63 8.23
CA TYR A 18 2.52 11.81 8.20
C TYR A 18 2.82 12.21 6.74
N GLY A 19 2.81 13.52 6.45
CA GLY A 19 3.24 14.04 5.15
C GLY A 19 2.20 14.00 4.03
N TYR A 20 0.94 13.65 4.30
CA TYR A 20 -0.13 13.71 3.28
C TYR A 20 -0.63 15.13 3.08
N ALA A 21 -0.88 15.53 1.82
CA ALA A 21 -1.57 16.78 1.50
C ALA A 21 -2.92 16.83 2.23
N GLY A 22 -3.11 17.81 3.12
CA GLY A 22 -4.30 17.96 3.96
C GLY A 22 -4.14 17.46 5.40
N THR A 23 -3.04 16.83 5.77
CA THR A 23 -2.72 16.62 7.19
C THR A 23 -2.21 17.96 7.78
N ARG A 24 -2.86 18.42 8.85
CA ARG A 24 -2.32 19.52 9.65
C ARG A 24 -1.27 18.98 10.60
N GLU A 25 -0.23 19.75 10.83
CA GLU A 25 0.70 19.45 11.90
C GLU A 25 -0.05 19.32 13.23
N LEU A 26 0.30 18.30 13.99
CA LEU A 26 -0.25 18.15 15.33
C LEU A 26 0.20 19.34 16.19
N ASN A 27 -0.73 19.84 17.02
CA ASN A 27 -0.43 20.85 18.00
C ASN A 27 0.74 20.38 18.88
N GLU A 28 1.74 21.23 19.07
CA GLU A 28 2.93 20.95 19.86
C GLU A 28 2.60 20.50 21.29
N ALA A 29 1.56 21.07 21.90
CA ALA A 29 1.07 20.66 23.20
C ALA A 29 0.53 19.21 23.21
N LEU A 30 0.05 18.70 22.08
CA LEU A 30 -0.40 17.32 21.93
C LEU A 30 0.78 16.39 21.72
N THR A 31 1.69 16.72 20.80
CA THR A 31 2.87 15.88 20.50
C THR A 31 3.78 15.72 21.72
N SER A 32 3.92 16.76 22.55
CA SER A 32 4.72 16.70 23.78
C SER A 32 4.18 15.71 24.85
N ARG A 33 2.91 15.30 24.73
CA ARG A 33 2.27 14.35 25.65
C ARG A 33 2.31 12.90 25.18
N PHE A 34 2.78 12.64 23.96
CA PHE A 34 2.85 11.30 23.38
C PHE A 34 4.31 10.86 23.19
N ALA A 35 4.57 9.58 23.40
CA ALA A 35 5.74 8.94 22.86
C ALA A 35 5.50 8.69 21.36
N VAL A 36 6.23 9.41 20.50
CA VAL A 36 6.07 9.32 19.05
C VAL A 36 6.95 8.20 18.50
N ILE A 37 6.33 7.21 17.87
CA ILE A 37 7.03 6.13 17.18
C ILE A 37 6.88 6.35 15.68
N GLN A 38 7.99 6.59 15.01
CA GLN A 38 8.01 6.70 13.56
C GLN A 38 8.10 5.30 12.95
N MET A 39 7.06 4.89 12.23
CA MET A 39 7.05 3.60 11.54
C MET A 39 7.89 3.68 10.26
N PRO A 40 8.88 2.79 10.09
CA PRO A 40 9.66 2.77 8.85
C PRO A 40 8.80 2.27 7.68
N THR A 41 9.23 2.62 6.47
CA THR A 41 8.66 2.06 5.24
C THR A 41 8.89 0.55 5.20
N ILE A 42 7.93 -0.18 4.64
CA ILE A 42 8.03 -1.63 4.53
C ILE A 42 9.22 -2.03 3.63
N THR A 43 10.03 -2.97 4.09
CA THR A 43 11.14 -3.53 3.30
C THR A 43 10.65 -4.62 2.35
N GLU A 44 11.44 -4.93 1.31
CA GLU A 44 11.15 -6.04 0.39
C GLU A 44 10.88 -7.35 1.14
N GLU A 45 11.78 -7.72 2.05
CA GLU A 45 11.66 -8.95 2.85
C GLU A 45 10.34 -9.01 3.65
N ASN A 46 9.97 -7.90 4.31
CA ASN A 46 8.74 -7.85 5.08
C ASN A 46 7.48 -7.84 4.18
N LEU A 47 7.59 -7.24 3.00
CA LEU A 47 6.52 -7.27 2.02
C LEU A 47 6.31 -8.67 1.45
N GLU A 48 7.38 -9.39 1.11
CA GLU A 48 7.29 -10.79 0.70
C GLU A 48 6.69 -11.67 1.82
N LYS A 49 7.12 -11.51 3.07
CA LYS A 49 6.53 -12.21 4.22
C LYS A 49 5.03 -11.93 4.34
N LEU A 50 4.63 -10.67 4.20
CA LEU A 50 3.22 -10.28 4.24
C LEU A 50 2.43 -10.95 3.13
N LEU A 51 2.94 -10.94 1.89
CA LEU A 51 2.29 -11.57 0.74
C LEU A 51 2.14 -13.08 0.94
N ARG A 52 3.16 -13.77 1.44
CA ARG A 52 3.08 -15.22 1.74
C ARG A 52 2.04 -15.55 2.82
N VAL A 53 1.93 -14.70 3.85
CA VAL A 53 0.92 -14.88 4.91
C VAL A 53 -0.49 -14.63 4.38
N GLN A 54 -0.69 -13.63 3.54
CA GLN A 54 -2.01 -13.26 3.00
C GLN A 54 -2.47 -14.18 1.86
N PHE A 55 -1.52 -14.70 1.09
CA PHE A 55 -1.74 -15.50 -0.13
C PHE A 55 -0.78 -16.68 -0.13
N ALA A 56 -1.08 -17.70 0.68
CA ALA A 56 -0.21 -18.88 0.82
C ALA A 56 -0.06 -19.69 -0.48
N ASP A 57 -1.00 -19.53 -1.41
CA ASP A 57 -1.04 -20.12 -2.73
C ASP A 57 -0.45 -19.24 -3.85
N LEU A 58 -0.01 -18.01 -3.53
CA LEU A 58 0.70 -17.16 -4.50
C LEU A 58 2.09 -17.75 -4.77
N THR A 59 2.41 -17.99 -6.06
CA THR A 59 3.69 -18.57 -6.42
C THR A 59 4.87 -17.67 -6.05
N ASP A 60 6.01 -18.24 -5.66
CA ASP A 60 7.20 -17.50 -5.22
C ASP A 60 7.67 -16.45 -6.23
N LYS A 61 7.59 -16.79 -7.52
CA LYS A 61 7.89 -15.83 -8.59
C LYS A 61 7.07 -14.55 -8.44
N TYR A 62 5.78 -14.67 -8.20
CA TYR A 62 4.90 -13.51 -8.14
C TYR A 62 4.88 -12.84 -6.78
N VAL A 63 5.15 -13.54 -5.69
CA VAL A 63 5.48 -12.91 -4.40
C VAL A 63 6.60 -11.89 -4.60
N HIS A 64 7.70 -12.30 -5.22
CA HIS A 64 8.83 -11.42 -5.51
C HIS A 64 8.47 -10.27 -6.49
N GLN A 65 7.75 -10.56 -7.60
CA GLN A 65 7.38 -9.53 -8.57
C GLN A 65 6.43 -8.47 -7.98
N PHE A 66 5.49 -8.84 -7.12
CA PHE A 66 4.61 -7.88 -6.44
C PHE A 66 5.35 -7.07 -5.38
N ALA A 67 6.31 -7.67 -4.67
CA ALA A 67 7.18 -6.93 -3.76
C ALA A 67 7.99 -5.87 -4.52
N LEU A 68 8.62 -6.25 -5.62
CA LEU A 68 9.36 -5.33 -6.47
C LEU A 68 8.48 -4.25 -7.11
N LEU A 69 7.27 -4.60 -7.56
CA LEU A 69 6.29 -3.63 -8.06
C LEU A 69 6.03 -2.52 -7.04
N PHE A 70 5.76 -2.90 -5.79
CA PHE A 70 5.50 -1.93 -4.73
C PHE A 70 6.69 -1.01 -4.47
N LEU A 71 7.91 -1.55 -4.45
CA LEU A 71 9.15 -0.78 -4.27
C LEU A 71 9.45 0.14 -5.46
N ASP A 72 9.13 -0.29 -6.68
CA ASP A 72 9.31 0.56 -7.87
C ASP A 72 8.30 1.72 -7.86
N LEU A 73 7.05 1.50 -7.45
CA LEU A 73 6.08 2.57 -7.21
C LEU A 73 6.56 3.52 -6.12
N GLN A 74 7.13 3.00 -5.03
CA GLN A 74 7.68 3.82 -3.96
C GLN A 74 8.81 4.73 -4.47
N LYS A 75 9.76 4.20 -5.24
CA LYS A 75 10.85 4.98 -5.84
C LYS A 75 10.32 6.13 -6.71
N LYS A 76 9.25 5.86 -7.49
CA LYS A 76 8.59 6.87 -8.32
C LYS A 76 7.88 7.95 -7.48
N CYS A 77 7.30 7.58 -6.34
CA CYS A 77 6.77 8.53 -5.38
C CYS A 77 7.87 9.38 -4.73
N ASP A 78 8.97 8.75 -4.32
CA ASP A 78 10.11 9.40 -3.68
C ASP A 78 10.80 10.40 -4.62
N SER A 79 10.82 10.12 -5.94
CA SER A 79 11.31 11.04 -6.98
C SER A 79 10.28 12.08 -7.42
N ALA A 80 9.08 12.10 -6.81
CA ALA A 80 7.97 12.99 -7.14
C ALA A 80 7.46 12.86 -8.59
N GLU A 81 7.71 11.73 -9.26
CA GLU A 81 7.19 11.45 -10.60
C GLU A 81 5.70 11.03 -10.56
N ILE A 82 5.27 10.39 -9.48
CA ILE A 82 3.88 10.03 -9.21
C ILE A 82 3.50 10.42 -7.80
N SER A 83 2.22 10.60 -7.55
CA SER A 83 1.72 10.93 -6.20
C SER A 83 1.71 9.70 -5.28
N THR A 84 1.72 9.94 -3.98
CA THR A 84 1.64 8.88 -2.96
C THR A 84 0.32 8.09 -2.99
N LYS A 85 -0.67 8.52 -3.77
CA LYS A 85 -1.94 7.81 -3.94
C LYS A 85 -1.76 6.44 -4.63
N ALA A 86 -0.75 6.34 -5.51
CA ALA A 86 -0.39 5.07 -6.16
C ALA A 86 0.33 4.10 -5.22
N LEU A 87 0.93 4.60 -4.14
CA LEU A 87 1.61 3.79 -3.13
C LEU A 87 0.60 3.27 -2.10
N ASP A 88 -0.28 2.40 -2.54
CA ASP A 88 -1.33 1.83 -1.72
C ASP A 88 -1.19 0.31 -1.59
N LEU A 89 -0.60 -0.11 -0.48
CA LEU A 89 -0.43 -1.54 -0.17
C LEU A 89 -1.78 -2.26 -0.07
N ARG A 90 -2.80 -1.64 0.51
CA ARG A 90 -4.16 -2.21 0.57
C ARG A 90 -4.72 -2.44 -0.82
N GLY A 91 -4.61 -1.45 -1.70
CA GLY A 91 -5.05 -1.56 -3.08
C GLY A 91 -4.34 -2.68 -3.84
N MET A 92 -3.05 -2.90 -3.61
CA MET A 92 -2.32 -4.03 -4.17
C MET A 92 -2.83 -5.38 -3.63
N LEU A 93 -3.07 -5.49 -2.33
CA LEU A 93 -3.64 -6.71 -1.73
C LEU A 93 -5.07 -6.98 -2.23
N ASP A 94 -5.89 -5.95 -2.40
CA ASP A 94 -7.23 -6.07 -2.95
C ASP A 94 -7.21 -6.47 -4.43
N ALA A 95 -6.26 -5.95 -5.22
CA ALA A 95 -6.04 -6.40 -6.59
C ALA A 95 -5.70 -7.91 -6.64
N LEU A 96 -4.80 -8.39 -5.76
CA LEU A 96 -4.50 -9.83 -5.65
C LEU A 96 -5.73 -10.66 -5.29
N ARG A 97 -6.59 -10.18 -4.39
CA ARG A 97 -7.87 -10.85 -4.04
C ARG A 97 -8.81 -10.93 -5.24
N LEU A 98 -8.88 -9.87 -6.07
CA LEU A 98 -9.65 -9.87 -7.31
C LEU A 98 -9.07 -10.86 -8.34
N MET A 99 -7.74 -10.89 -8.49
CA MET A 99 -7.07 -11.85 -9.37
C MET A 99 -7.35 -13.29 -8.94
N ARG A 100 -7.31 -13.59 -7.66
CA ARG A 100 -7.64 -14.92 -7.12
C ARG A 100 -9.08 -15.33 -7.40
N ARG A 101 -9.98 -14.37 -7.63
CA ARG A 101 -11.38 -14.58 -8.05
C ARG A 101 -11.57 -14.61 -9.57
N GLY A 102 -10.50 -14.58 -10.34
CA GLY A 102 -10.52 -14.71 -11.80
C GLY A 102 -10.48 -13.39 -12.58
N VAL A 103 -10.31 -12.24 -11.93
CA VAL A 103 -10.09 -10.98 -12.64
C VAL A 103 -8.66 -10.97 -13.18
N ALA A 104 -8.46 -10.59 -14.44
CA ALA A 104 -7.13 -10.48 -15.02
C ALA A 104 -6.31 -9.37 -14.32
N ALA A 105 -4.98 -9.52 -14.29
CA ALA A 105 -4.08 -8.66 -13.54
C ALA A 105 -4.18 -7.18 -13.91
N GLY A 106 -4.26 -6.84 -15.19
CA GLY A 106 -4.37 -5.44 -15.64
C GLY A 106 -5.58 -4.72 -15.03
N PRO A 107 -6.82 -5.18 -15.27
CA PRO A 107 -8.00 -4.58 -14.66
C PRO A 107 -7.97 -4.57 -13.12
N ALA A 108 -7.47 -5.63 -12.49
CA ALA A 108 -7.38 -5.70 -11.03
C ALA A 108 -6.43 -4.63 -10.46
N LEU A 109 -5.25 -4.45 -11.07
CA LEU A 109 -4.27 -3.44 -10.67
C LEU A 109 -4.72 -2.02 -11.03
N ASP A 110 -5.44 -1.85 -12.14
CA ASP A 110 -6.06 -0.56 -12.43
C ASP A 110 -7.05 -0.16 -11.32
N MET A 111 -7.92 -1.07 -10.89
CA MET A 111 -8.86 -0.81 -9.79
C MET A 111 -8.17 -0.59 -8.44
N GLY A 112 -7.14 -1.37 -8.15
CA GLY A 112 -6.45 -1.32 -6.87
C GLY A 112 -5.48 -0.15 -6.73
N ILE A 113 -4.85 0.27 -7.81
CA ILE A 113 -3.72 1.22 -7.80
C ILE A 113 -3.96 2.39 -8.77
N THR A 114 -4.01 2.13 -10.08
CA THR A 114 -3.92 3.16 -11.11
C THR A 114 -5.04 4.19 -11.04
N ASN A 115 -6.28 3.74 -10.84
CA ASN A 115 -7.47 4.61 -10.82
C ASN A 115 -7.54 5.53 -9.59
N LYS A 116 -6.62 5.40 -8.63
CA LYS A 116 -6.50 6.32 -7.49
C LYS A 116 -5.77 7.61 -7.84
N ALA A 117 -4.97 7.60 -8.90
CA ALA A 117 -4.46 8.82 -9.52
C ALA A 117 -5.54 9.45 -10.40
N PHE A 118 -5.70 10.78 -10.34
CA PHE A 118 -6.71 11.49 -11.12
C PHE A 118 -6.16 12.02 -12.45
N ASP A 119 -4.84 12.20 -12.52
CA ASP A 119 -4.17 12.68 -13.72
C ASP A 119 -3.87 11.54 -14.69
N SER A 120 -4.22 11.72 -15.97
CA SER A 120 -4.06 10.68 -16.99
C SER A 120 -2.60 10.39 -17.33
N TYR A 121 -1.74 11.39 -17.24
CA TYR A 121 -0.30 11.21 -17.45
C TYR A 121 0.30 10.38 -16.31
N GLU A 122 -0.04 10.71 -15.07
CA GLU A 122 0.35 9.93 -13.89
C GLU A 122 -0.15 8.48 -13.98
N GLN A 123 -1.40 8.26 -14.40
CA GLN A 123 -1.94 6.91 -14.63
C GLN A 123 -1.12 6.14 -15.68
N GLY A 124 -0.65 6.82 -16.73
CA GLY A 124 0.23 6.24 -17.74
C GLY A 124 1.54 5.74 -17.11
N LEU A 125 2.21 6.58 -16.34
CA LEU A 125 3.46 6.22 -15.64
C LEU A 125 3.26 5.03 -14.68
N ILE A 126 2.15 5.02 -13.95
CA ILE A 126 1.82 3.90 -13.04
C ILE A 126 1.64 2.61 -13.83
N ARG A 127 0.92 2.64 -14.97
CA ARG A 127 0.73 1.46 -15.83
C ARG A 127 2.05 0.95 -16.40
N ASP A 128 2.96 1.83 -16.77
CA ASP A 128 4.29 1.44 -17.25
C ASP A 128 5.09 0.71 -16.17
N VAL A 129 5.06 1.19 -14.93
CA VAL A 129 5.70 0.52 -13.79
C VAL A 129 5.06 -0.86 -13.55
N ILE A 130 3.72 -0.95 -13.59
CA ILE A 130 3.00 -2.21 -13.44
C ILE A 130 3.38 -3.20 -14.55
N ALA A 131 3.34 -2.76 -15.82
CA ALA A 131 3.61 -3.61 -16.98
C ALA A 131 5.03 -4.16 -17.01
N ALA A 132 6.01 -3.43 -16.45
CA ALA A 132 7.38 -3.89 -16.31
C ALA A 132 7.53 -5.13 -15.40
N ARG A 133 6.58 -5.35 -14.49
CA ARG A 133 6.61 -6.45 -13.50
C ARG A 133 5.53 -7.49 -13.72
N ILE A 134 4.31 -7.04 -14.02
CA ILE A 134 3.11 -7.87 -14.05
C ILE A 134 2.43 -7.74 -15.42
N PRO A 135 2.42 -8.80 -16.25
CA PRO A 135 1.70 -8.79 -17.51
C PRO A 135 0.20 -8.58 -17.32
N ALA A 136 -0.40 -7.65 -18.07
CA ALA A 136 -1.82 -7.29 -17.91
C ALA A 136 -2.81 -8.47 -18.12
N LYS A 137 -2.44 -9.44 -18.95
CA LYS A 137 -3.25 -10.63 -19.24
C LYS A 137 -2.97 -11.81 -18.31
N LEU A 138 -2.17 -11.60 -17.26
CA LEU A 138 -1.87 -12.66 -16.30
C LEU A 138 -3.15 -13.07 -15.58
N ASP A 139 -3.39 -14.38 -15.52
CA ASP A 139 -4.58 -14.98 -14.92
C ASP A 139 -4.28 -15.68 -13.59
N ALA A 140 -5.34 -16.06 -12.88
CA ALA A 140 -5.24 -16.73 -11.59
C ALA A 140 -4.45 -18.05 -11.66
N ALA A 141 -4.60 -18.84 -12.72
CA ALA A 141 -3.96 -20.14 -12.85
C ALA A 141 -2.42 -20.06 -12.93
N ARG A 142 -1.89 -18.91 -13.34
CA ARG A 142 -0.44 -18.67 -13.39
C ARG A 142 0.09 -17.98 -12.13
N LEU A 143 -0.78 -17.31 -11.40
CA LEU A 143 -0.45 -16.60 -10.17
C LEU A 143 -0.45 -17.53 -8.96
N PHE A 144 -1.50 -18.35 -8.86
CA PHE A 144 -1.79 -19.15 -7.68
C PHE A 144 -1.61 -20.65 -8.02
N ALA A 145 -0.91 -21.37 -7.17
CA ALA A 145 -0.61 -22.80 -7.30
C ALA A 145 -1.45 -23.63 -6.32
#